data_e3ec7d933fbb5bb291ab5abfaa242c6c
#
_entry.id   e3ec7d933fbb5bb291ab5abfaa242c6c
#
_cell.length_a   1.000
_cell.length_b   1.000
_cell.length_c   1.000
_cell.angle_alpha   90.00
_cell.angle_beta   90.00
_cell.angle_gamma   90.00
#
_symmetry.space_group_name_H-M   'P 1'
#
loop_
_entity.id
_entity.type
_entity.pdbx_description
1 polymer ?
#
loop_
_entity_poly.entity_id
_entity_poly.type
_entity_poly.pdbx_seq_one_letter_code
_entity_poly.pdbx_strand_id
1 'polypeptide(L)'
;IYCECGWNAEHPGARRFNSREDVRTMLGATLRQMVSEGTPPDVITFAGNGEPTMHPDFEAIIDDTIVLRDEICPSARISVLSNATQIGRESVRRALRRVDNNILKLDSAFDDTVRLINNPCGTYSVAEVVKNMKLFDGQMILQTMFLRGECEGRTVDNTTEREVAAWLKLVEEIRPRQVMVYSLDRDT
;
A
#
# COMPACT_ATOMS: atom_id res chain seq x y z
N ILE A 1 4.28 -6.44 -12.42
CA ILE A 1 5.49 -6.96 -13.07
C ILE A 1 6.77 -6.74 -12.27
N TYR A 2 6.73 -5.99 -11.19
CA TYR A 2 7.89 -5.70 -10.34
C TYR A 2 7.78 -6.35 -8.95
N CYS A 3 6.72 -7.10 -8.68
CA CYS A 3 6.50 -7.71 -7.37
C CYS A 3 7.27 -9.03 -7.26
N GLU A 4 8.20 -9.09 -6.31
CA GLU A 4 9.00 -10.29 -6.03
C GLU A 4 8.18 -11.46 -5.47
N CYS A 5 6.97 -11.19 -5.01
CA CYS A 5 6.06 -12.21 -4.49
C CYS A 5 5.38 -13.06 -5.57
N GLY A 6 5.64 -12.75 -6.86
CA GLY A 6 5.03 -13.43 -8.00
C GLY A 6 3.52 -13.22 -8.12
N TRP A 7 2.91 -13.97 -9.01
CA TRP A 7 1.47 -13.91 -9.25
C TRP A 7 0.73 -14.86 -8.31
N ASN A 8 -0.31 -14.38 -7.66
CA ASN A 8 -1.20 -15.21 -6.82
C ASN A 8 -1.85 -16.37 -7.60
N ALA A 9 -1.91 -16.30 -8.93
CA ALA A 9 -2.41 -17.38 -9.79
C ALA A 9 -1.49 -18.61 -9.78
N GLU A 10 -0.20 -18.42 -9.57
CA GLU A 10 0.81 -19.48 -9.48
C GLU A 10 0.85 -20.17 -8.11
N HIS A 11 0.21 -19.54 -7.12
CA HIS A 11 0.11 -20.03 -5.75
C HIS A 11 -1.35 -20.18 -5.30
N PRO A 12 -2.11 -21.16 -5.81
CA PRO A 12 -3.54 -21.29 -5.53
C PRO A 12 -3.91 -21.44 -4.04
N GLY A 13 -2.99 -21.83 -3.19
CA GLY A 13 -3.15 -21.90 -1.72
C GLY A 13 -3.09 -20.54 -1.01
N ALA A 14 -2.53 -19.52 -1.65
CA ALA A 14 -2.34 -18.19 -1.06
C ALA A 14 -3.59 -17.28 -1.12
N ARG A 15 -4.71 -17.78 -1.64
CA ARG A 15 -5.96 -17.00 -1.83
C ARG A 15 -6.81 -16.85 -0.56
N ARG A 16 -6.40 -17.41 0.56
CA ARG A 16 -7.13 -17.28 1.83
C ARG A 16 -6.51 -16.18 2.67
N PHE A 17 -7.30 -15.20 3.00
CA PHE A 17 -6.97 -14.28 4.10
C PHE A 17 -6.95 -15.07 5.42
N ASN A 18 -5.99 -14.77 6.28
CA ASN A 18 -6.05 -15.23 7.67
C ASN A 18 -7.29 -14.64 8.33
N SER A 19 -7.92 -15.36 9.26
CA SER A 19 -9.04 -14.78 9.99
C SER A 19 -8.58 -13.59 10.84
N ARG A 20 -9.50 -12.66 11.14
CA ARG A 20 -9.23 -11.56 12.08
C ARG A 20 -8.66 -12.06 13.40
N GLU A 21 -9.20 -13.16 13.92
CA GLU A 21 -8.78 -13.78 15.18
C GLU A 21 -7.34 -14.31 15.11
N ASP A 22 -6.99 -14.98 14.01
CA ASP A 22 -5.61 -15.46 13.80
C ASP A 22 -4.64 -14.29 13.72
N VAL A 23 -4.97 -13.23 12.95
CA VAL A 23 -4.13 -12.03 12.85
C VAL A 23 -3.92 -11.40 14.22
N ARG A 24 -4.99 -11.21 15.00
CA ARG A 24 -4.92 -10.64 16.34
C ARG A 24 -4.06 -11.49 17.29
N THR A 25 -4.28 -12.80 17.29
CA THR A 25 -3.56 -13.73 18.15
C THR A 25 -2.07 -13.78 17.82
N MET A 26 -1.75 -13.94 16.53
CA MET A 26 -0.36 -14.04 16.07
C MET A 26 0.37 -12.70 16.28
N LEU A 27 -0.23 -11.58 15.93
CA LEU A 27 0.37 -10.26 16.13
C LEU A 27 0.64 -10.01 17.61
N GLY A 28 -0.35 -10.25 18.48
CA GLY A 28 -0.19 -10.07 19.92
C GLY A 28 0.91 -10.95 20.53
N ALA A 29 1.02 -12.20 20.09
CA ALA A 29 2.10 -13.11 20.52
C ALA A 29 3.47 -12.59 20.06
N THR A 30 3.59 -12.20 18.78
CA THR A 30 4.84 -11.68 18.21
C THR A 30 5.29 -10.39 18.91
N LEU A 31 4.39 -9.44 19.13
CA LEU A 31 4.73 -8.19 19.81
C LEU A 31 5.21 -8.40 21.25
N ARG A 32 4.54 -9.28 22.02
CA ARG A 32 4.97 -9.62 23.38
C ARG A 32 6.34 -10.30 23.40
N GLN A 33 6.59 -11.20 22.44
CA GLN A 33 7.90 -11.85 22.32
C GLN A 33 8.98 -10.81 22.05
N MET A 34 8.82 -9.95 21.04
CA MET A 34 9.80 -8.90 20.69
C MET A 34 10.11 -7.98 21.88
N VAL A 35 9.09 -7.56 22.62
CA VAL A 35 9.28 -6.73 23.82
C VAL A 35 10.02 -7.50 24.91
N SER A 36 9.71 -8.79 25.15
CA SER A 36 10.39 -9.62 26.14
C SER A 36 11.87 -9.88 25.81
N GLU A 37 12.20 -9.88 24.51
CA GLU A 37 13.57 -10.02 24.00
C GLU A 37 14.34 -8.68 23.99
N GLY A 38 13.70 -7.56 24.37
CA GLY A 38 14.30 -6.24 24.38
C GLY A 38 14.42 -5.61 22.98
N THR A 39 13.71 -6.11 22.00
CA THR A 39 13.71 -5.64 20.61
C THR A 39 12.30 -5.21 20.15
N PRO A 40 11.62 -4.26 20.84
CA PRO A 40 10.31 -3.80 20.42
C PRO A 40 10.37 -3.23 19.00
N PRO A 41 9.33 -3.41 18.18
CA PRO A 41 9.33 -2.88 16.84
C PRO A 41 9.16 -1.35 16.84
N ASP A 42 9.82 -0.66 15.89
CA ASP A 42 9.55 0.75 15.60
C ASP A 42 8.28 0.91 14.76
N VAL A 43 7.97 -0.08 13.91
CA VAL A 43 6.83 -0.03 12.98
C VAL A 43 6.18 -1.39 12.82
N ILE A 44 4.85 -1.41 12.87
CA ILE A 44 4.00 -2.54 12.47
C ILE A 44 3.50 -2.24 11.05
N THR A 45 3.93 -3.04 10.07
CA THR A 45 3.64 -2.74 8.67
C THR A 45 2.70 -3.78 8.05
N PHE A 46 1.59 -3.31 7.48
CA PHE A 46 0.73 -4.09 6.61
C PHE A 46 1.23 -3.95 5.17
N ALA A 47 1.90 -4.97 4.68
CA ALA A 47 2.42 -5.10 3.33
C ALA A 47 2.55 -6.58 2.96
N GLY A 48 2.92 -6.90 1.73
CA GLY A 48 3.28 -8.25 1.34
C GLY A 48 2.34 -8.86 0.31
N ASN A 49 2.20 -10.18 0.31
CA ASN A 49 1.55 -10.98 -0.73
C ASN A 49 0.12 -10.57 -1.03
N GLY A 50 -0.05 -9.52 -1.83
CA GLY A 50 -1.33 -8.97 -2.23
C GLY A 50 -1.60 -7.59 -1.64
N GLU A 51 -2.86 -7.20 -1.64
CA GLU A 51 -3.34 -5.88 -1.19
C GLU A 51 -4.02 -6.01 0.18
N PRO A 52 -3.47 -5.41 1.25
CA PRO A 52 -4.03 -5.52 2.60
C PRO A 52 -5.49 -5.04 2.69
N THR A 53 -5.82 -3.97 1.96
CA THR A 53 -7.15 -3.36 2.00
C THR A 53 -8.24 -4.20 1.32
N MET A 54 -7.87 -5.29 0.63
CA MET A 54 -8.81 -6.28 0.11
C MET A 54 -9.38 -7.21 1.19
N HIS A 55 -8.73 -7.28 2.36
CA HIS A 55 -9.24 -8.11 3.44
C HIS A 55 -10.67 -7.68 3.83
N PRO A 56 -11.65 -8.61 3.96
CA PRO A 56 -13.03 -8.27 4.31
C PRO A 56 -13.11 -7.56 5.67
N ASP A 57 -12.32 -7.98 6.65
CA ASP A 57 -12.29 -7.43 8.00
C ASP A 57 -11.18 -6.40 8.20
N PHE A 58 -10.68 -5.75 7.13
CA PHE A 58 -9.52 -4.84 7.21
C PHE A 58 -9.67 -3.77 8.29
N GLU A 59 -10.83 -3.12 8.38
CA GLU A 59 -11.09 -2.08 9.38
C GLU A 59 -10.97 -2.63 10.81
N ALA A 60 -11.57 -3.78 11.07
CA ALA A 60 -11.53 -4.41 12.38
C ALA A 60 -10.13 -4.94 12.76
N ILE A 61 -9.34 -5.38 11.78
CA ILE A 61 -7.93 -5.77 11.98
C ILE A 61 -7.08 -4.54 12.36
N ILE A 62 -7.31 -3.40 11.74
CA ILE A 62 -6.63 -2.15 12.11
C ILE A 62 -7.01 -1.74 13.54
N ASP A 63 -8.29 -1.88 13.94
CA ASP A 63 -8.73 -1.61 15.32
C ASP A 63 -8.01 -2.50 16.33
N ASP A 64 -7.97 -3.81 16.08
CA ASP A 64 -7.26 -4.76 16.93
C ASP A 64 -5.76 -4.45 17.01
N THR A 65 -5.16 -4.05 15.90
CA THR A 65 -3.73 -3.69 15.84
C THR A 65 -3.43 -2.44 16.66
N ILE A 66 -4.29 -1.42 16.60
CA ILE A 66 -4.14 -0.21 17.42
C ILE A 66 -4.19 -0.56 18.89
N VAL A 67 -5.18 -1.38 19.33
CA VAL A 67 -5.30 -1.82 20.71
C VAL A 67 -4.04 -2.58 21.15
N LEU A 68 -3.59 -3.55 20.37
CA LEU A 68 -2.39 -4.34 20.71
C LEU A 68 -1.13 -3.49 20.76
N ARG A 69 -0.95 -2.55 19.82
CA ARG A 69 0.17 -1.62 19.80
C ARG A 69 0.17 -0.76 21.07
N ASP A 70 -0.97 -0.16 21.40
CA ASP A 70 -1.10 0.75 22.56
C ASP A 70 -0.84 0.03 23.88
N GLU A 71 -1.25 -1.25 24.00
CA GLU A 71 -1.02 -2.08 25.18
C GLU A 71 0.42 -2.60 25.31
N ILE A 72 1.08 -2.97 24.21
CA ILE A 72 2.32 -3.74 24.25
C ILE A 72 3.55 -2.92 23.86
N CYS A 73 3.44 -2.07 22.83
CA CYS A 73 4.55 -1.28 22.29
C CYS A 73 4.06 0.11 21.83
N PRO A 74 3.66 0.99 22.75
CA PRO A 74 2.96 2.25 22.43
C PRO A 74 3.79 3.25 21.61
N SER A 75 5.11 3.07 21.53
CA SER A 75 5.98 3.88 20.67
C SER A 75 6.00 3.43 19.22
N ALA A 76 5.54 2.22 18.91
CA ALA A 76 5.52 1.69 17.55
C ALA A 76 4.51 2.42 16.68
N ARG A 77 4.85 2.64 15.42
CA ARG A 77 3.95 3.21 14.41
C ARG A 77 3.26 2.11 13.63
N ILE A 78 2.05 2.39 13.16
CA ILE A 78 1.32 1.50 12.25
C ILE A 78 1.40 2.07 10.83
N SER A 79 1.90 1.26 9.88
CA SER A 79 2.03 1.62 8.47
C SER A 79 1.20 0.67 7.61
N VAL A 80 0.51 1.22 6.62
CA VAL A 80 -0.20 0.42 5.59
C VAL A 80 0.30 0.85 4.22
N LEU A 81 0.85 -0.11 3.48
CA LEU A 81 1.20 0.05 2.07
C LEU A 81 0.05 -0.51 1.23
N SER A 82 -0.56 0.34 0.42
CA SER A 82 -1.71 -0.01 -0.41
C SER A 82 -1.52 0.43 -1.86
N ASN A 83 -1.95 -0.42 -2.79
CA ASN A 83 -2.06 -0.07 -4.21
C ASN A 83 -3.21 0.91 -4.52
N ALA A 84 -3.90 1.38 -3.49
CA ALA A 84 -4.99 2.34 -3.54
C ALA A 84 -6.25 1.87 -4.30
N THR A 85 -6.35 0.62 -4.74
CA THR A 85 -7.52 0.14 -5.51
C THR A 85 -8.81 0.05 -4.68
N GLN A 86 -8.71 -0.07 -3.35
CA GLN A 86 -9.84 -0.25 -2.45
C GLN A 86 -10.25 1.01 -1.67
N ILE A 87 -9.56 2.13 -1.86
CA ILE A 87 -9.85 3.38 -1.11
C ILE A 87 -11.19 4.04 -1.48
N GLY A 88 -11.89 3.55 -2.52
CA GLY A 88 -13.28 3.88 -2.79
C GLY A 88 -14.25 3.40 -1.69
N ARG A 89 -13.87 2.35 -0.94
CA ARG A 89 -14.68 1.82 0.19
C ARG A 89 -14.50 2.70 1.42
N GLU A 90 -15.62 3.13 2.01
CA GLU A 90 -15.59 4.02 3.18
C GLU A 90 -14.92 3.36 4.40
N SER A 91 -15.18 2.07 4.65
CA SER A 91 -14.53 1.32 5.75
C SER A 91 -13.00 1.32 5.62
N VAL A 92 -12.48 1.17 4.39
CA VAL A 92 -11.04 1.25 4.12
C VAL A 92 -10.50 2.64 4.43
N ARG A 93 -11.19 3.70 4.00
CA ARG A 93 -10.76 5.07 4.30
C ARG A 93 -10.78 5.37 5.79
N ARG A 94 -11.82 4.91 6.54
CA ARG A 94 -11.86 5.08 8.00
C ARG A 94 -10.68 4.40 8.69
N ALA A 95 -10.35 3.17 8.30
CA ALA A 95 -9.20 2.45 8.82
C ALA A 95 -7.89 3.18 8.53
N LEU A 96 -7.66 3.57 7.27
CA LEU A 96 -6.44 4.24 6.82
C LEU A 96 -6.22 5.63 7.44
N ARG A 97 -7.26 6.31 7.89
CA ARG A 97 -7.13 7.59 8.61
C ARG A 97 -6.64 7.43 10.05
N ARG A 98 -6.66 6.23 10.60
CA ARG A 98 -6.27 5.95 12.00
C ARG A 98 -4.87 5.38 12.14
N VAL A 99 -4.24 5.02 11.04
CA VAL A 99 -2.86 4.56 11.04
C VAL A 99 -1.88 5.73 10.94
N ASP A 100 -0.68 5.55 11.45
CA ASP A 100 0.34 6.60 11.45
C ASP A 100 0.85 6.90 10.04
N ASN A 101 1.04 5.86 9.24
CA ASN A 101 1.52 6.00 7.86
C ASN A 101 0.55 5.30 6.88
N ASN A 102 -0.36 6.09 6.35
CA ASN A 102 -1.21 5.70 5.23
C ASN A 102 -0.46 5.94 3.92
N ILE A 103 0.11 4.89 3.34
CA ILE A 103 0.98 4.96 2.15
C ILE A 103 0.20 4.42 0.95
N LEU A 104 -0.13 5.32 0.01
CA LEU A 104 -0.94 5.02 -1.16
C LEU A 104 -0.14 5.15 -2.44
N LYS A 105 -0.20 4.13 -3.30
CA LYS A 105 0.59 4.05 -4.52
C LYS A 105 -0.08 4.76 -5.69
N LEU A 106 0.72 5.56 -6.43
CA LEU A 106 0.33 6.18 -7.69
C LEU A 106 1.58 6.35 -8.59
N ASP A 107 1.77 5.44 -9.54
CA ASP A 107 3.01 5.36 -10.33
C ASP A 107 2.99 6.18 -11.63
N SER A 108 1.83 6.62 -12.08
CA SER A 108 1.67 7.47 -13.27
C SER A 108 0.35 8.23 -13.24
N ALA A 109 0.29 9.29 -14.02
CA ALA A 109 -0.93 10.03 -14.31
C ALA A 109 -1.77 9.42 -15.45
N PHE A 110 -1.26 8.38 -16.12
CA PHE A 110 -1.89 7.78 -17.29
C PHE A 110 -2.32 6.34 -17.01
N ASP A 111 -3.58 6.03 -17.28
CA ASP A 111 -4.15 4.69 -17.08
C ASP A 111 -3.38 3.61 -17.82
N ASP A 112 -2.93 3.88 -19.05
CA ASP A 112 -2.20 2.91 -19.87
C ASP A 112 -0.82 2.60 -19.29
N THR A 113 -0.12 3.62 -18.77
CA THR A 113 1.15 3.44 -18.07
C THR A 113 0.97 2.64 -16.78
N VAL A 114 -0.06 2.95 -15.99
CA VAL A 114 -0.38 2.18 -14.77
C VAL A 114 -0.71 0.73 -15.12
N ARG A 115 -1.50 0.49 -16.17
CA ARG A 115 -1.79 -0.88 -16.62
C ARG A 115 -0.53 -1.64 -17.02
N LEU A 116 0.38 -0.98 -17.72
CA LEU A 116 1.63 -1.60 -18.14
C LEU A 116 2.55 -1.92 -16.96
N ILE A 117 2.66 -1.03 -15.97
CA ILE A 117 3.53 -1.20 -14.80
C ILE A 117 2.91 -2.16 -13.77
N ASN A 118 1.65 -1.92 -13.40
CA ASN A 118 1.02 -2.54 -12.24
C ASN A 118 0.10 -3.71 -12.59
N ASN A 119 -0.30 -3.84 -13.86
CA ASN A 119 -1.23 -4.86 -14.35
C ASN A 119 -2.41 -5.12 -13.39
N PRO A 120 -3.23 -4.10 -13.09
CA PRO A 120 -4.29 -4.22 -12.11
C PRO A 120 -5.34 -5.24 -12.55
N CYS A 121 -5.84 -6.05 -11.61
CA CYS A 121 -6.97 -6.94 -11.85
C CYS A 121 -8.26 -6.12 -11.97
N GLY A 122 -8.89 -6.13 -13.14
CA GLY A 122 -10.16 -5.43 -13.38
C GLY A 122 -9.99 -3.98 -13.85
N THR A 123 -11.06 -3.20 -13.68
CA THR A 123 -11.10 -1.81 -14.13
C THR A 123 -10.30 -0.92 -13.18
N TYR A 124 -9.33 -0.20 -13.71
CA TYR A 124 -8.55 0.80 -12.98
C TYR A 124 -8.65 2.15 -13.68
N SER A 125 -8.80 3.21 -12.92
CA SER A 125 -8.80 4.59 -13.41
C SER A 125 -8.01 5.48 -12.45
N VAL A 126 -6.98 6.13 -12.97
CA VAL A 126 -6.19 7.14 -12.25
C VAL A 126 -7.10 8.24 -11.72
N ALA A 127 -8.04 8.72 -12.53
CA ALA A 127 -8.96 9.79 -12.14
C ALA A 127 -9.80 9.41 -10.89
N GLU A 128 -10.34 8.19 -10.83
CA GLU A 128 -11.11 7.72 -9.67
C GLU A 128 -10.22 7.50 -8.44
N VAL A 129 -9.00 6.99 -8.61
CA VAL A 129 -8.04 6.84 -7.52
C VAL A 129 -7.67 8.21 -6.95
N VAL A 130 -7.33 9.18 -7.79
CA VAL A 130 -7.00 10.56 -7.38
C VAL A 130 -8.17 11.22 -6.66
N LYS A 131 -9.39 11.10 -7.20
CA LYS A 131 -10.60 11.59 -6.54
C LYS A 131 -10.76 11.02 -5.13
N ASN A 132 -10.52 9.73 -4.95
CA ASN A 132 -10.59 9.09 -3.63
C ASN A 132 -9.40 9.45 -2.72
N MET A 133 -8.19 9.66 -3.27
CA MET A 133 -7.04 10.16 -2.51
C MET A 133 -7.29 11.55 -1.91
N LYS A 134 -7.97 12.42 -2.65
CA LYS A 134 -8.35 13.77 -2.18
C LYS A 134 -9.26 13.74 -0.94
N LEU A 135 -10.02 12.66 -0.74
CA LEU A 135 -10.85 12.49 0.46
C LEU A 135 -10.05 12.32 1.75
N PHE A 136 -8.74 12.11 1.67
CA PHE A 136 -7.86 12.07 2.85
C PHE A 136 -7.38 13.46 3.31
N ASP A 137 -7.73 14.53 2.60
CA ASP A 137 -7.36 15.91 2.93
C ASP A 137 -5.86 16.08 3.19
N GLY A 138 -5.04 15.42 2.38
CA GLY A 138 -3.59 15.38 2.50
C GLY A 138 -3.03 14.45 3.59
N GLN A 139 -3.87 13.83 4.42
CA GLN A 139 -3.45 12.94 5.51
C GLN A 139 -3.05 11.54 4.99
N MET A 140 -2.16 11.53 4.01
CA MET A 140 -1.60 10.32 3.42
C MET A 140 -0.18 10.59 2.87
N ILE A 141 0.56 9.52 2.64
CA ILE A 141 1.86 9.54 1.96
C ILE A 141 1.61 9.00 0.56
N LEU A 142 2.00 9.76 -0.45
CA LEU A 142 1.98 9.29 -1.83
C LEU A 142 3.25 8.50 -2.11
N GLN A 143 3.12 7.25 -2.54
CA GLN A 143 4.24 6.42 -2.93
C GLN A 143 4.27 6.25 -4.45
N THR A 144 5.43 6.49 -5.05
CA THR A 144 5.62 6.36 -6.49
C THR A 144 6.91 5.63 -6.79
N MET A 145 6.82 4.63 -7.66
CA MET A 145 7.98 3.95 -8.23
C MET A 145 8.27 4.52 -9.61
N PHE A 146 9.46 5.07 -9.79
CA PHE A 146 9.96 5.46 -11.10
C PHE A 146 10.86 4.37 -11.67
N LEU A 147 10.55 3.95 -12.89
CA LEU A 147 11.29 2.91 -13.58
C LEU A 147 11.37 3.17 -15.08
N ARG A 148 12.40 2.60 -15.69
CA ARG A 148 12.57 2.52 -17.13
C ARG A 148 13.10 1.13 -17.48
N GLY A 149 12.49 0.49 -18.46
CA GLY A 149 12.90 -0.83 -18.90
C GLY A 149 12.04 -1.36 -20.03
N GLU A 150 12.14 -2.66 -20.28
CA GLU A 150 11.32 -3.38 -21.25
C GLU A 150 10.56 -4.51 -20.54
N CYS A 151 9.29 -4.66 -20.87
CA CYS A 151 8.46 -5.76 -20.42
C CYS A 151 7.69 -6.33 -21.60
N GLU A 152 7.85 -7.62 -21.87
CA GLU A 152 7.18 -8.33 -22.98
C GLU A 152 7.32 -7.60 -24.34
N GLY A 153 8.51 -7.06 -24.64
CA GLY A 153 8.80 -6.31 -25.85
C GLY A 153 8.17 -4.93 -25.94
N ARG A 154 7.69 -4.40 -24.81
CA ARG A 154 7.16 -3.04 -24.70
C ARG A 154 8.07 -2.20 -23.80
N THR A 155 8.40 -0.99 -24.26
CA THR A 155 9.13 -0.04 -23.43
C THR A 155 8.21 0.49 -22.33
N VAL A 156 8.68 0.41 -21.10
CA VAL A 156 8.06 0.99 -19.89
C VAL A 156 8.95 2.10 -19.41
N ASP A 157 8.44 3.33 -19.36
CA ASP A 157 9.19 4.48 -18.88
C ASP A 157 8.25 5.54 -18.34
N ASN A 158 8.11 5.60 -17.00
CA ASN A 158 7.36 6.66 -16.33
C ASN A 158 8.27 7.81 -15.83
N THR A 159 9.54 7.84 -16.30
CA THR A 159 10.50 8.90 -15.98
C THR A 159 10.58 10.00 -17.03
N THR A 160 9.83 9.87 -18.13
CA THR A 160 9.81 10.89 -19.20
C THR A 160 9.28 12.22 -18.68
N GLU A 161 9.70 13.33 -19.32
CA GLU A 161 9.21 14.67 -18.97
C GLU A 161 7.68 14.75 -18.99
N ARG A 162 7.02 14.11 -19.97
CA ARG A 162 5.56 14.03 -20.06
C ARG A 162 4.93 13.35 -18.84
N GLU A 163 5.47 12.19 -18.44
CA GLU A 163 4.99 11.41 -17.31
C GLU A 163 5.16 12.19 -16.00
N VAL A 164 6.38 12.69 -15.77
CA VAL A 164 6.71 13.40 -14.54
C VAL A 164 5.91 14.71 -14.43
N ALA A 165 5.78 15.47 -15.51
CA ALA A 165 5.01 16.73 -15.50
C ALA A 165 3.50 16.48 -15.22
N ALA A 166 2.93 15.41 -15.77
CA ALA A 166 1.54 15.05 -15.51
C ALA A 166 1.36 14.53 -14.07
N TRP A 167 2.27 13.71 -13.59
CA TRP A 167 2.26 13.19 -12.21
C TRP A 167 2.40 14.35 -11.19
N LEU A 168 3.29 15.32 -11.41
CA LEU A 168 3.45 16.49 -10.54
C LEU A 168 2.13 17.27 -10.39
N LYS A 169 1.35 17.42 -11.45
CA LYS A 169 0.02 18.07 -11.37
C LYS A 169 -0.92 17.29 -10.45
N LEU A 170 -0.88 15.95 -10.47
CA LEU A 170 -1.68 15.15 -9.55
C LEU A 170 -1.19 15.29 -8.11
N VAL A 171 0.12 15.37 -7.87
CA VAL A 171 0.68 15.63 -6.53
C VAL A 171 0.19 16.98 -6.00
N GLU A 172 0.21 18.02 -6.83
CA GLU A 172 -0.32 19.35 -6.48
C GLU A 172 -1.83 19.33 -6.19
N GLU A 173 -2.58 18.49 -6.89
CA GLU A 173 -4.03 18.33 -6.71
C GLU A 173 -4.37 17.55 -5.43
N ILE A 174 -3.64 16.45 -5.15
CA ILE A 174 -3.85 15.57 -3.98
C ILE A 174 -3.34 16.24 -2.71
N ARG A 175 -2.23 16.98 -2.79
CA ARG A 175 -1.51 17.62 -1.66
C ARG A 175 -1.20 16.63 -0.52
N PRO A 176 -0.50 15.51 -0.81
CA PRO A 176 -0.14 14.56 0.23
C PRO A 176 0.80 15.22 1.26
N ARG A 177 0.75 14.78 2.51
CA ARG A 177 1.68 15.28 3.56
C ARG A 177 3.15 14.95 3.28
N GLN A 178 3.37 13.90 2.48
CA GLN A 178 4.71 13.44 2.09
C GLN A 178 4.61 12.71 0.76
N VAL A 179 5.68 12.80 -0.03
CA VAL A 179 5.90 11.99 -1.22
C VAL A 179 7.10 11.07 -0.98
N MET A 180 6.90 9.79 -1.25
CA MET A 180 7.92 8.76 -1.18
C MET A 180 8.21 8.27 -2.61
N VAL A 181 9.44 8.43 -3.06
CA VAL A 181 9.88 8.01 -4.39
C VAL A 181 10.95 6.93 -4.25
N TYR A 182 10.85 5.89 -5.08
CA TYR A 182 11.84 4.82 -5.15
C TYR A 182 11.95 4.29 -6.57
N SER A 183 13.00 3.53 -6.83
CA SER A 183 13.23 2.81 -8.08
C SER A 183 13.45 1.32 -7.80
N LEU A 184 13.49 0.50 -8.84
CA LEU A 184 13.89 -0.90 -8.73
C LEU A 184 15.38 -0.98 -8.40
N ASP A 185 15.70 -1.81 -7.40
CA ASP A 185 17.08 -2.04 -6.93
C ASP A 185 17.71 -3.29 -7.56
N ARG A 186 16.90 -4.12 -8.21
CA ARG A 186 17.31 -5.38 -8.85
C ARG A 186 16.45 -5.70 -10.06
N ASP A 187 16.94 -6.59 -10.92
CA ASP A 187 16.17 -7.14 -12.04
C ASP A 187 14.97 -7.94 -11.50
N THR A 188 13.79 -7.73 -12.10
CA THR A 188 12.51 -8.38 -11.73
C THR A 188 11.88 -9.07 -12.93
#